data_5385cf92642c9625b95d48a2ab70cfa1
#
_entry.id   5385cf92642c9625b95d48a2ab70cfa1
#
_cell.length_a   1.000
_cell.length_b   1.000
_cell.length_c   1.000
_cell.angle_alpha   90.00
_cell.angle_beta   90.00
_cell.angle_gamma   90.00
#
_symmetry.space_group_name_H-M   'P 1'
#
loop_
_entity.id
_entity.type
_entity.pdbx_description
1 polymer ?
#
loop_
_entity_poly.entity_id
_entity_poly.type
_entity_poly.pdbx_seq_one_letter_code
_entity_poly.pdbx_strand_id
1 'polypeptide(L)'
;MNVKVDGLTLHVEPDYNPPHPRTECDHLGKMLCWHRNYTFGDQNRYDTPEEFYRSEEAKNIYVSLPVYMLDHSGTFLSTRGFADVDPDRWDWGQIGIIYCTEEAAKKWFGYLPDKEMLKTQLNGEVECYNDYLNGAWYEYFIEGRDGEIEDSCGGFFQGGDFSDLLKDMKEYTERSYHPLFDKLAALREKQAFM
;
A
#
# COMPACT_ATOMS: atom_id res chain seq x y z
N MET A 1 -14.48 4.18 12.53
CA MET A 1 -15.52 5.20 12.20
C MET A 1 -16.81 4.49 11.93
N ASN A 2 -17.97 5.12 12.22
CA ASN A 2 -19.25 4.44 11.97
C ASN A 2 -20.33 5.38 11.42
N VAL A 3 -21.33 4.80 10.75
CA VAL A 3 -22.52 5.50 10.27
C VAL A 3 -23.71 4.54 10.28
N LYS A 4 -24.90 5.07 10.59
CA LYS A 4 -26.15 4.29 10.66
C LYS A 4 -27.16 4.75 9.62
N VAL A 5 -27.72 3.79 8.86
CA VAL A 5 -28.79 4.01 7.87
C VAL A 5 -29.80 2.85 7.99
N ASP A 6 -31.07 3.16 8.11
CA ASP A 6 -32.20 2.20 8.11
C ASP A 6 -32.07 1.02 9.10
N GLY A 7 -31.35 1.26 10.19
CA GLY A 7 -31.12 0.27 11.24
C GLY A 7 -29.84 -0.58 11.05
N LEU A 8 -29.14 -0.46 9.93
CA LEU A 8 -27.82 -1.03 9.71
C LEU A 8 -26.73 -0.04 10.14
N THR A 9 -25.62 -0.54 10.66
CA THR A 9 -24.46 0.27 11.05
C THR A 9 -23.22 -0.21 10.31
N LEU A 10 -22.64 0.67 9.49
CA LEU A 10 -21.32 0.44 8.91
C LEU A 10 -20.25 0.89 9.90
N HIS A 11 -19.30 0.02 10.17
CA HIS A 11 -18.06 0.31 10.89
C HIS A 11 -16.89 0.24 9.91
N VAL A 12 -15.99 1.23 9.95
CA VAL A 12 -14.71 1.23 9.23
C VAL A 12 -13.63 1.46 10.27
N GLU A 13 -12.75 0.50 10.42
CA GLU A 13 -11.74 0.45 11.49
C GLU A 13 -10.36 0.07 10.93
N PRO A 14 -9.26 0.37 11.66
CA PRO A 14 -7.96 -0.18 11.31
C PRO A 14 -8.02 -1.71 11.30
N ASP A 15 -7.48 -2.32 10.25
CA ASP A 15 -7.28 -3.77 10.19
C ASP A 15 -6.03 -4.12 11.02
N TYR A 16 -6.22 -4.88 12.09
CA TYR A 16 -5.14 -5.27 12.99
C TYR A 16 -4.38 -6.52 12.54
N ASN A 17 -4.83 -7.19 11.49
CA ASN A 17 -4.18 -8.35 10.93
C ASN A 17 -4.26 -8.36 9.39
N PRO A 18 -3.82 -7.27 8.73
CA PRO A 18 -3.87 -7.20 7.28
C PRO A 18 -2.89 -8.19 6.64
N PRO A 19 -3.14 -8.66 5.42
CA PRO A 19 -2.20 -9.53 4.71
C PRO A 19 -0.88 -8.79 4.46
N HIS A 20 0.24 -9.48 4.65
CA HIS A 20 1.55 -8.87 4.43
C HIS A 20 1.81 -8.64 2.92
N PRO A 21 1.99 -7.38 2.46
CA PRO A 21 2.01 -7.04 1.04
C PRO A 21 3.11 -7.73 0.22
N ARG A 22 4.22 -8.14 0.88
CA ARG A 22 5.36 -8.75 0.18
C ARG A 22 5.43 -10.26 0.29
N THR A 23 4.55 -10.91 1.05
CA THR A 23 4.57 -12.37 1.25
C THR A 23 3.22 -13.03 1.05
N GLU A 24 2.12 -12.29 1.18
CA GLU A 24 0.75 -12.82 1.13
C GLU A 24 -0.09 -12.19 0.01
N CYS A 25 0.37 -11.07 -0.57
CA CYS A 25 -0.28 -10.43 -1.70
C CYS A 25 0.53 -10.64 -2.98
N ASP A 26 -0.17 -10.69 -4.12
CA ASP A 26 0.47 -10.67 -5.43
C ASP A 26 1.10 -9.29 -5.70
N HIS A 27 2.31 -9.27 -6.28
CA HIS A 27 3.03 -8.07 -6.64
C HIS A 27 3.91 -8.30 -7.87
N LEU A 28 4.11 -7.25 -8.67
CA LEU A 28 4.95 -7.29 -9.87
C LEU A 28 6.43 -7.11 -9.53
N GLY A 29 6.72 -6.10 -8.70
CA GLY A 29 8.07 -5.65 -8.41
C GLY A 29 8.77 -6.54 -7.41
N LYS A 30 10.08 -6.78 -7.60
CA LYS A 30 10.94 -7.32 -6.56
C LYS A 30 11.61 -6.18 -5.82
N MET A 31 11.42 -6.16 -4.49
CA MET A 31 11.95 -5.12 -3.60
C MET A 31 13.10 -5.68 -2.77
N LEU A 32 14.32 -5.21 -3.02
CA LEU A 32 15.51 -5.58 -2.25
C LEU A 32 15.97 -4.39 -1.41
N CYS A 33 16.10 -4.60 -0.11
CA CYS A 33 16.56 -3.59 0.83
C CYS A 33 17.80 -4.05 1.60
N TRP A 34 18.67 -3.09 1.95
CA TRP A 34 19.86 -3.27 2.77
C TRP A 34 19.84 -2.23 3.88
N HIS A 35 19.44 -2.64 5.06
CA HIS A 35 19.45 -1.79 6.23
C HIS A 35 19.96 -2.55 7.44
N ARG A 36 20.78 -1.90 8.28
CA ARG A 36 21.45 -2.57 9.42
C ARG A 36 20.52 -3.05 10.53
N ASN A 37 19.38 -2.36 10.71
CA ASN A 37 18.49 -2.58 11.85
C ASN A 37 17.14 -3.20 11.45
N TYR A 38 16.75 -3.10 10.17
CA TYR A 38 15.43 -3.50 9.68
C TYR A 38 15.53 -4.44 8.50
N THR A 39 14.63 -5.39 8.44
CA THR A 39 14.45 -6.27 7.28
C THR A 39 13.19 -5.84 6.55
N PHE A 40 13.36 -5.21 5.38
CA PHE A 40 12.27 -4.75 4.53
C PHE A 40 12.28 -5.44 3.17
N GLY A 41 11.11 -5.43 2.52
CA GLY A 41 10.96 -5.93 1.16
C GLY A 41 10.93 -7.46 1.11
N ASP A 42 11.42 -7.98 -0.01
CA ASP A 42 11.44 -9.40 -0.31
C ASP A 42 12.70 -10.07 0.24
N GLN A 43 12.69 -11.40 0.25
CA GLN A 43 13.87 -12.15 0.64
C GLN A 43 15.08 -11.76 -0.23
N ASN A 44 16.11 -11.25 0.40
CA ASN A 44 17.35 -10.80 -0.23
C ASN A 44 18.47 -11.81 -0.02
N ARG A 45 19.06 -12.30 -1.11
CA ARG A 45 20.19 -13.24 -1.09
C ARG A 45 21.55 -12.55 -1.23
N TYR A 46 21.56 -11.25 -1.41
CA TYR A 46 22.76 -10.45 -1.60
C TYR A 46 23.06 -9.69 -0.32
N ASP A 47 24.27 -9.84 0.19
CA ASP A 47 24.68 -9.18 1.44
C ASP A 47 24.87 -7.66 1.25
N THR A 48 25.21 -7.23 0.04
CA THR A 48 25.46 -5.81 -0.28
C THR A 48 24.79 -5.39 -1.59
N PRO A 49 24.48 -4.09 -1.76
CA PRO A 49 24.03 -3.55 -3.05
C PRO A 49 25.01 -3.81 -4.19
N GLU A 50 26.31 -3.71 -3.92
CA GLU A 50 27.36 -3.94 -4.92
C GLU A 50 27.37 -5.37 -5.44
N GLU A 51 27.11 -6.34 -4.58
CA GLU A 51 26.97 -7.74 -4.98
C GLU A 51 25.76 -7.93 -5.90
N PHE A 52 24.61 -7.35 -5.54
CA PHE A 52 23.42 -7.37 -6.39
C PHE A 52 23.70 -6.75 -7.76
N TYR A 53 24.26 -5.54 -7.82
CA TYR A 53 24.48 -4.85 -9.09
C TYR A 53 25.49 -5.55 -10.03
N ARG A 54 26.33 -6.46 -9.50
CA ARG A 54 27.21 -7.31 -10.30
C ARG A 54 26.54 -8.61 -10.77
N SER A 55 25.38 -8.93 -10.30
CA SER A 55 24.67 -10.19 -10.59
C SER A 55 24.03 -10.19 -11.99
N GLU A 56 23.73 -11.38 -12.50
CA GLU A 56 22.93 -11.54 -13.71
C GLU A 56 21.49 -11.06 -13.52
N GLU A 57 20.97 -11.11 -12.29
CA GLU A 57 19.64 -10.61 -11.96
C GLU A 57 19.52 -9.11 -12.21
N ALA A 58 20.52 -8.33 -11.79
CA ALA A 58 20.55 -6.89 -12.01
C ALA A 58 20.67 -6.50 -13.50
N LYS A 59 21.31 -7.31 -14.32
CA LYS A 59 21.42 -7.09 -15.78
C LYS A 59 20.09 -7.24 -16.52
N ASN A 60 19.15 -7.99 -15.94
CA ASN A 60 17.84 -8.22 -16.52
C ASN A 60 16.77 -7.22 -16.04
N ILE A 61 17.16 -6.20 -15.28
CA ILE A 61 16.25 -5.13 -14.85
C ILE A 61 15.76 -4.37 -16.08
N TYR A 62 14.43 -4.28 -16.23
CA TYR A 62 13.80 -3.48 -17.29
C TYR A 62 13.41 -2.09 -16.78
N VAL A 63 12.81 -2.04 -15.59
CA VAL A 63 12.43 -0.80 -14.89
C VAL A 63 12.75 -0.95 -13.41
N SER A 64 13.22 0.12 -12.79
CA SER A 64 13.46 0.18 -11.36
C SER A 64 13.21 1.56 -10.79
N LEU A 65 12.91 1.59 -9.47
CA LEU A 65 12.85 2.79 -8.65
C LEU A 65 13.70 2.59 -7.40
N PRO A 66 14.34 3.64 -6.88
CA PRO A 66 14.99 3.59 -5.58
C PRO A 66 13.95 3.43 -4.48
N VAL A 67 14.33 2.80 -3.36
CA VAL A 67 13.54 2.77 -2.14
C VAL A 67 14.29 3.55 -1.08
N TYR A 68 13.69 4.61 -0.61
CA TYR A 68 14.19 5.46 0.47
C TYR A 68 13.43 5.16 1.76
N MET A 69 14.10 5.34 2.89
CA MET A 69 13.50 5.25 4.21
C MET A 69 13.76 6.54 4.98
N LEU A 70 12.73 7.05 5.67
CA LEU A 70 12.81 8.04 6.71
C LEU A 70 12.56 7.33 8.04
N ASP A 71 13.52 7.46 8.99
CA ASP A 71 13.45 6.89 10.33
C ASP A 71 13.37 8.04 11.37
N HIS A 72 12.16 8.62 11.48
CA HIS A 72 11.89 9.73 12.40
C HIS A 72 10.50 9.58 13.03
N SER A 73 10.42 9.21 14.29
CA SER A 73 9.15 8.95 15.02
C SER A 73 8.23 7.90 14.36
N GLY A 74 8.79 7.06 13.52
CA GLY A 74 8.15 6.03 12.71
C GLY A 74 9.03 5.73 11.50
N THR A 75 8.70 4.66 10.78
CA THR A 75 9.43 4.22 9.60
C THR A 75 8.59 4.44 8.36
N PHE A 76 9.06 5.29 7.45
CA PHE A 76 8.35 5.60 6.23
C PHE A 76 9.17 5.23 5.00
N LEU A 77 8.53 4.63 4.00
CA LEU A 77 9.14 4.26 2.73
C LEU A 77 8.61 5.12 1.58
N SER A 78 9.49 5.45 0.62
CA SER A 78 9.13 6.23 -0.57
C SER A 78 10.07 5.93 -1.73
N THR A 79 9.59 6.09 -2.96
CA THR A 79 10.43 6.03 -4.17
C THR A 79 11.00 7.40 -4.56
N ARG A 80 10.54 8.49 -3.92
CA ARG A 80 10.92 9.90 -4.25
C ARG A 80 11.86 10.53 -3.23
N GLY A 81 12.11 9.84 -2.10
CA GLY A 81 12.86 10.39 -0.96
C GLY A 81 12.01 11.33 -0.12
N PHE A 82 12.65 12.08 0.79
CA PHE A 82 12.00 12.90 1.82
C PHE A 82 12.61 14.30 1.93
N ALA A 83 13.13 14.84 0.83
CA ALA A 83 13.78 16.15 0.82
C ALA A 83 12.84 17.31 1.23
N ASP A 84 11.53 17.15 1.01
CA ASP A 84 10.53 18.15 1.42
C ASP A 84 10.26 18.11 2.93
N VAL A 85 10.55 16.97 3.60
CA VAL A 85 10.34 16.78 5.03
C VAL A 85 11.63 17.04 5.81
N ASP A 86 12.75 16.50 5.33
CA ASP A 86 14.09 16.65 5.91
C ASP A 86 15.10 16.99 4.81
N PRO A 87 15.26 18.29 4.48
CA PRO A 87 16.19 18.75 3.43
C PRO A 87 17.66 18.42 3.72
N ASP A 88 18.03 18.38 4.99
CA ASP A 88 19.41 18.14 5.44
C ASP A 88 19.81 16.66 5.44
N ARG A 89 18.87 15.76 5.19
CA ARG A 89 19.05 14.30 5.10
C ARG A 89 19.64 13.66 6.37
N TRP A 90 19.19 14.10 7.55
CA TRP A 90 19.63 13.55 8.81
C TRP A 90 19.03 12.16 9.08
N ASP A 91 17.74 12.01 8.76
CA ASP A 91 16.96 10.86 9.18
C ASP A 91 16.50 9.99 7.99
N TRP A 92 16.94 10.28 6.74
CA TRP A 92 16.54 9.50 5.59
C TRP A 92 17.67 9.23 4.59
N GLY A 93 17.54 8.12 3.89
CA GLY A 93 18.48 7.71 2.84
C GLY A 93 17.92 6.60 1.96
N GLN A 94 18.62 6.31 0.88
CA GLN A 94 18.29 5.16 0.06
C GLN A 94 18.73 3.88 0.77
N ILE A 95 17.76 2.95 0.95
CA ILE A 95 17.98 1.66 1.59
C ILE A 95 17.85 0.48 0.61
N GLY A 96 17.32 0.73 -0.59
CA GLY A 96 17.02 -0.36 -1.51
C GLY A 96 16.61 0.07 -2.90
N ILE A 97 16.06 -0.90 -3.60
CA ILE A 97 15.53 -0.79 -4.96
C ILE A 97 14.30 -1.68 -5.10
N ILE A 98 13.29 -1.20 -5.80
CA ILE A 98 12.23 -2.04 -6.35
C ILE A 98 12.35 -2.07 -7.86
N TYR A 99 12.20 -3.25 -8.47
CA TYR A 99 12.40 -3.43 -9.91
C TYR A 99 11.53 -4.54 -10.48
N CYS A 100 11.32 -4.50 -11.79
CA CYS A 100 10.77 -5.62 -12.53
C CYS A 100 11.61 -5.95 -13.77
N THR A 101 11.51 -7.18 -14.22
CA THR A 101 12.07 -7.62 -15.51
C THR A 101 11.00 -7.48 -16.60
N GLU A 102 11.45 -7.49 -17.87
CA GLU A 102 10.51 -7.49 -19.01
C GLU A 102 9.60 -8.73 -19.01
N GLU A 103 10.14 -9.88 -18.62
CA GLU A 103 9.39 -11.13 -18.52
C GLU A 103 8.31 -11.05 -17.43
N ALA A 104 8.66 -10.54 -16.24
CA ALA A 104 7.69 -10.36 -15.15
C ALA A 104 6.57 -9.38 -15.54
N ALA A 105 6.92 -8.27 -16.20
CA ALA A 105 5.94 -7.31 -16.68
C ALA A 105 4.96 -7.92 -17.71
N LYS A 106 5.47 -8.67 -18.69
CA LYS A 106 4.64 -9.38 -19.67
C LYS A 106 3.73 -10.42 -19.01
N LYS A 107 4.23 -11.15 -18.03
CA LYS A 107 3.44 -12.14 -17.30
C LYS A 107 2.31 -11.50 -16.51
N TRP A 108 2.59 -10.35 -15.87
CA TRP A 108 1.62 -9.63 -15.03
C TRP A 108 0.48 -9.02 -15.84
N PHE A 109 0.81 -8.29 -16.92
CA PHE A 109 -0.17 -7.56 -17.71
C PHE A 109 -0.71 -8.32 -18.94
N GLY A 110 -0.10 -9.44 -19.32
CA GLY A 110 -0.39 -10.12 -20.58
C GLY A 110 0.22 -9.45 -21.83
N TYR A 111 0.82 -8.30 -21.68
CA TYR A 111 1.58 -7.53 -22.68
C TYR A 111 2.70 -6.75 -22.02
N LEU A 112 3.59 -6.11 -22.77
CA LEU A 112 4.63 -5.25 -22.23
C LEU A 112 4.14 -3.80 -22.18
N PRO A 113 3.84 -3.24 -20.99
CA PRO A 113 3.49 -1.83 -20.83
C PRO A 113 4.68 -0.90 -21.10
N ASP A 114 4.40 0.40 -21.27
CA ASP A 114 5.46 1.40 -21.25
C ASP A 114 6.10 1.53 -19.86
N LYS A 115 7.28 2.15 -19.82
CA LYS A 115 8.07 2.26 -18.60
C LYS A 115 7.41 3.15 -17.53
N GLU A 116 6.62 4.14 -17.91
CA GLU A 116 5.95 5.04 -16.96
C GLU A 116 4.81 4.31 -16.24
N MET A 117 4.05 3.49 -16.95
CA MET A 117 3.04 2.62 -16.34
C MET A 117 3.69 1.64 -15.34
N LEU A 118 4.83 1.04 -15.70
CA LEU A 118 5.56 0.15 -14.80
C LEU A 118 6.11 0.88 -13.58
N LYS A 119 6.62 2.11 -13.72
CA LYS A 119 7.05 2.93 -12.58
C LYS A 119 5.90 3.27 -11.65
N THR A 120 4.72 3.59 -12.21
CA THR A 120 3.52 3.85 -11.43
C THR A 120 3.12 2.62 -10.62
N GLN A 121 3.13 1.43 -11.24
CA GLN A 121 2.86 0.17 -10.55
C GLN A 121 3.85 -0.09 -9.41
N LEU A 122 5.16 0.02 -9.68
CA LEU A 122 6.20 -0.20 -8.67
C LEU A 122 6.13 0.81 -7.52
N ASN A 123 5.80 2.07 -7.82
CA ASN A 123 5.59 3.09 -6.79
C ASN A 123 4.39 2.75 -5.90
N GLY A 124 3.27 2.33 -6.50
CA GLY A 124 2.08 1.90 -5.73
C GLY A 124 2.38 0.72 -4.80
N GLU A 125 3.24 -0.22 -5.20
CA GLU A 125 3.65 -1.33 -4.34
C GLU A 125 4.49 -0.87 -3.13
N VAL A 126 5.34 0.17 -3.31
CA VAL A 126 6.09 0.78 -2.18
C VAL A 126 5.14 1.54 -1.26
N GLU A 127 4.17 2.28 -1.81
CA GLU A 127 3.15 3.00 -1.03
C GLU A 127 2.29 2.03 -0.22
N CYS A 128 1.81 0.94 -0.85
CA CYS A 128 1.06 -0.12 -0.18
C CYS A 128 1.85 -0.74 0.99
N TYR A 129 3.14 -1.02 0.78
CA TYR A 129 3.99 -1.56 1.83
C TYR A 129 4.29 -0.53 2.94
N ASN A 130 4.45 0.75 2.58
CA ASN A 130 4.56 1.84 3.54
C ASN A 130 3.31 1.94 4.43
N ASP A 131 2.12 1.86 3.84
CA ASP A 131 0.85 1.91 4.56
C ASP A 131 0.69 0.71 5.51
N TYR A 132 1.15 -0.48 5.08
CA TYR A 132 1.22 -1.64 5.96
C TYR A 132 2.11 -1.40 7.19
N LEU A 133 3.33 -0.88 6.99
CA LEU A 133 4.26 -0.60 8.07
C LEU A 133 3.75 0.46 9.06
N ASN A 134 2.88 1.35 8.60
CA ASN A 134 2.31 2.44 9.39
C ASN A 134 0.89 2.18 9.89
N GLY A 135 0.37 0.97 9.69
CA GLY A 135 -0.97 0.58 10.16
C GLY A 135 -2.11 1.31 9.45
N ALA A 136 -1.87 1.80 8.22
CA ALA A 136 -2.88 2.47 7.40
C ALA A 136 -3.64 1.46 6.51
N TRP A 137 -3.95 0.31 7.08
CA TRP A 137 -4.82 -0.71 6.50
C TRP A 137 -6.12 -0.76 7.29
N TYR A 138 -7.23 -1.03 6.61
CA TYR A 138 -8.57 -0.93 7.14
C TYR A 138 -9.41 -2.15 6.80
N GLU A 139 -10.42 -2.37 7.64
CA GLU A 139 -11.50 -3.32 7.44
C GLU A 139 -12.84 -2.63 7.63
N TYR A 140 -13.90 -3.22 7.09
CA TYR A 140 -15.26 -2.83 7.42
C TYR A 140 -16.06 -4.02 7.89
N PHE A 141 -17.07 -3.74 8.70
CA PHE A 141 -18.17 -4.65 8.97
C PHE A 141 -19.50 -3.89 9.07
N ILE A 142 -20.56 -4.59 8.70
CA ILE A 142 -21.92 -4.06 8.71
C ILE A 142 -22.70 -4.85 9.75
N GLU A 143 -23.18 -4.14 10.78
CA GLU A 143 -23.98 -4.67 11.86
C GLU A 143 -25.46 -4.48 11.58
N GLY A 144 -26.24 -5.53 11.70
CA GLY A 144 -27.69 -5.56 11.60
C GLY A 144 -28.40 -4.96 12.81
N ARG A 145 -29.74 -4.94 12.76
CA ARG A 145 -30.58 -4.41 13.83
C ARG A 145 -30.51 -5.25 15.11
N ASP A 146 -30.21 -6.51 14.98
CA ASP A 146 -30.08 -7.50 16.06
C ASP A 146 -28.69 -7.55 16.67
N GLY A 147 -27.73 -6.78 16.10
CA GLY A 147 -26.32 -6.76 16.51
C GLY A 147 -25.47 -7.85 15.86
N GLU A 148 -26.02 -8.63 14.94
CA GLU A 148 -25.25 -9.60 14.18
C GLU A 148 -24.53 -8.95 13.00
N ILE A 149 -23.36 -9.49 12.63
CA ILE A 149 -22.60 -9.02 11.47
C ILE A 149 -23.23 -9.60 10.20
N GLU A 150 -23.71 -8.73 9.32
CA GLU A 150 -24.32 -9.11 8.04
C GLU A 150 -23.30 -9.21 6.91
N ASP A 151 -22.25 -8.37 6.94
CA ASP A 151 -21.17 -8.36 5.94
C ASP A 151 -19.88 -7.82 6.54
N SER A 152 -18.73 -8.30 6.07
CA SER A 152 -17.42 -7.79 6.49
C SER A 152 -16.34 -8.11 5.47
N CYS A 153 -15.35 -7.22 5.32
CA CYS A 153 -14.16 -7.46 4.53
C CYS A 153 -13.00 -6.62 5.07
N GLY A 154 -11.80 -7.20 5.10
CA GLY A 154 -10.55 -6.55 5.48
C GLY A 154 -9.55 -6.49 4.34
N GLY A 155 -8.35 -5.98 4.62
CA GLY A 155 -7.25 -5.93 3.67
C GLY A 155 -7.28 -4.73 2.72
N PHE A 156 -7.94 -3.63 3.09
CA PHE A 156 -7.96 -2.39 2.31
C PHE A 156 -6.86 -1.45 2.78
N PHE A 157 -5.91 -1.12 1.90
CA PHE A 157 -4.91 -0.08 2.21
C PHE A 157 -5.43 1.31 1.81
N GLN A 158 -5.04 2.34 2.56
CA GLN A 158 -5.58 3.67 2.33
C GLN A 158 -5.14 4.26 0.98
N GLY A 159 -3.88 4.09 0.56
CA GLY A 159 -3.36 4.41 -0.78
C GLY A 159 -3.53 5.86 -1.27
N GLY A 160 -4.19 6.71 -0.49
CA GLY A 160 -4.53 8.09 -0.86
C GLY A 160 -5.57 8.72 0.04
N ASP A 161 -6.60 9.31 -0.55
CA ASP A 161 -7.71 9.93 0.17
C ASP A 161 -8.63 8.85 0.79
N PHE A 162 -9.17 9.13 1.97
CA PHE A 162 -10.13 8.24 2.64
C PHE A 162 -11.41 8.02 1.82
N SER A 163 -11.79 8.95 0.95
CA SER A 163 -12.92 8.78 0.04
C SER A 163 -12.67 7.70 -1.02
N ASP A 164 -11.42 7.52 -1.44
CA ASP A 164 -11.05 6.46 -2.38
C ASP A 164 -11.07 5.09 -1.70
N LEU A 165 -10.59 5.00 -0.46
CA LEU A 165 -10.72 3.80 0.39
C LEU A 165 -12.20 3.36 0.50
N LEU A 166 -13.13 4.29 0.77
CA LEU A 166 -14.56 3.97 0.86
C LEU A 166 -15.16 3.51 -0.48
N LYS A 167 -14.68 4.04 -1.60
CA LYS A 167 -15.08 3.56 -2.95
C LYS A 167 -14.61 2.13 -3.17
N ASP A 168 -13.35 1.84 -2.84
CA ASP A 168 -12.80 0.50 -2.99
C ASP A 168 -13.55 -0.51 -2.12
N MET A 169 -13.78 -0.21 -0.85
CA MET A 169 -14.59 -1.05 0.06
C MET A 169 -15.99 -1.32 -0.51
N LYS A 170 -16.61 -0.29 -1.07
CA LYS A 170 -17.95 -0.37 -1.65
C LYS A 170 -18.04 -1.35 -2.83
N GLU A 171 -16.96 -1.56 -3.60
CA GLU A 171 -16.93 -2.51 -4.70
C GLU A 171 -17.00 -3.97 -4.24
N TYR A 172 -16.63 -4.24 -2.99
CA TYR A 172 -16.64 -5.58 -2.39
C TYR A 172 -17.92 -5.88 -1.60
N THR A 173 -18.85 -4.91 -1.49
CA THR A 173 -20.13 -5.11 -0.79
C THR A 173 -21.30 -5.32 -1.75
N GLU A 174 -22.39 -5.89 -1.24
CA GLU A 174 -23.65 -5.91 -1.95
C GLU A 174 -24.21 -4.48 -2.14
N ARG A 175 -24.89 -4.26 -3.25
CA ARG A 175 -25.45 -2.94 -3.61
C ARG A 175 -26.44 -2.39 -2.57
N SER A 176 -27.08 -3.24 -1.82
CA SER A 176 -27.99 -2.88 -0.72
C SER A 176 -27.32 -2.05 0.37
N TYR A 177 -26.01 -2.25 0.60
CA TYR A 177 -25.21 -1.56 1.62
C TYR A 177 -24.53 -0.27 1.13
N HIS A 178 -24.49 -0.02 -0.19
CA HIS A 178 -23.86 1.17 -0.77
C HIS A 178 -24.27 2.51 -0.12
N PRO A 179 -25.56 2.73 0.27
CA PRO A 179 -25.97 3.97 0.92
C PRO A 179 -25.26 4.27 2.26
N LEU A 180 -24.73 3.23 2.94
CA LEU A 180 -23.95 3.39 4.16
C LEU A 180 -22.61 4.07 3.86
N PHE A 181 -21.90 3.59 2.85
CA PHE A 181 -20.62 4.16 2.39
C PHE A 181 -20.77 5.58 1.86
N ASP A 182 -21.81 5.83 1.06
CA ASP A 182 -22.12 7.17 0.53
C ASP A 182 -22.39 8.18 1.65
N LYS A 183 -23.11 7.76 2.69
CA LYS A 183 -23.37 8.61 3.86
C LYS A 183 -22.10 8.87 4.67
N LEU A 184 -21.23 7.86 4.85
CA LEU A 184 -19.96 8.03 5.56
C LEU A 184 -19.05 8.99 4.82
N ALA A 185 -18.92 8.87 3.49
CA ALA A 185 -18.14 9.77 2.64
C ALA A 185 -18.64 11.22 2.78
N ALA A 186 -19.96 11.45 2.65
CA ALA A 186 -20.56 12.79 2.80
C ALA A 186 -20.38 13.42 4.18
N LEU A 187 -20.31 12.62 5.25
CA LEU A 187 -20.02 13.13 6.60
C LEU A 187 -18.57 13.58 6.74
N ARG A 188 -17.64 12.87 6.12
CA ARG A 188 -16.21 13.21 6.12
C ARG A 188 -15.92 14.50 5.34
N GLU A 189 -16.50 14.66 4.16
CA GLU A 189 -16.36 15.89 3.38
C GLU A 189 -16.79 17.11 4.20
N LYS A 190 -17.89 17.04 4.94
CA LYS A 190 -18.36 18.15 5.79
C LYS A 190 -17.41 18.47 6.95
N GLN A 191 -16.70 17.47 7.49
CA GLN A 191 -15.73 17.68 8.58
C GLN A 191 -14.41 18.31 8.08
N ALA A 192 -14.02 18.04 6.83
CA ALA A 192 -12.81 18.62 6.24
C ALA A 192 -12.94 20.12 5.90
N PHE A 193 -14.16 20.65 5.84
CA PHE A 193 -14.45 22.08 5.56
C PHE A 193 -14.77 22.93 6.81
N MET A 194 -14.70 22.36 8.02
CA MET A 194 -14.85 23.07 9.28
C MET A 194 -13.53 23.23 10.02
#